data_32d8940d4a2f98b053b9af1d2e5224db
#
_entry.id   32d8940d4a2f98b053b9af1d2e5224db
#
_cell.length_a   1.000
_cell.length_b   1.000
_cell.length_c   1.000
_cell.angle_alpha   90.00
_cell.angle_beta   90.00
_cell.angle_gamma   90.00
#
_symmetry.space_group_name_H-M   'P 1'
#
loop_
_entity.id
_entity.type
_entity.pdbx_description
1 polymer ?
#
loop_
_entity_poly.entity_id
_entity_poly.type
_entity_poly.pdbx_seq_one_letter_code
_entity_poly.pdbx_strand_id
1 'polypeptide(L)'
;IKTTVKEVTPDEYRSAQSANKLDVGMWRSSQPLSIVMGNNELWVPPFENYFGHRTGMLWAEYLDTNGNKGVKPPAFVMQLINDITEFQSSKIGSPKFKKLGERMVKNMTENLLKIGIAQAPAPIYHRNALKNFVEFQTHSYEYYRTYPYRATQWYLDE
;
A
#
# COMPACT_ATOMS: atom_id res chain seq x y z
N ILE A 1 -20.97 -13.01 12.63
CA ILE A 1 -19.78 -13.82 12.28
C ILE A 1 -19.08 -14.20 13.57
N LYS A 2 -18.84 -15.49 13.79
CA LYS A 2 -18.07 -15.97 14.94
C LYS A 2 -16.58 -15.78 14.61
N THR A 3 -15.89 -14.99 15.42
CA THR A 3 -14.48 -14.65 15.21
C THR A 3 -13.63 -15.17 16.35
N THR A 4 -12.49 -15.75 16.05
CA THR A 4 -11.48 -16.13 17.04
C THR A 4 -10.23 -15.32 16.80
N VAL A 5 -9.74 -14.66 17.84
CA VAL A 5 -8.48 -13.91 17.79
C VAL A 5 -7.37 -14.80 18.34
N LYS A 6 -6.28 -14.91 17.59
CA LYS A 6 -5.06 -15.60 18.00
C LYS A 6 -3.90 -14.63 17.93
N GLU A 7 -3.19 -14.47 19.01
CA GLU A 7 -1.92 -13.75 19.03
C GLU A 7 -0.83 -14.63 18.43
N VAL A 8 -0.04 -14.07 17.53
CA VAL A 8 1.07 -14.76 16.84
C VAL A 8 2.27 -13.83 16.76
N THR A 9 3.46 -14.41 16.61
CA THR A 9 4.67 -13.64 16.36
C THR A 9 4.65 -13.02 14.95
N PRO A 10 5.41 -11.93 14.69
CA PRO A 10 5.53 -11.37 13.34
C PRO A 10 5.99 -12.39 12.29
N ASP A 11 6.85 -13.33 12.66
CA ASP A 11 7.38 -14.34 11.75
C ASP A 11 6.34 -15.43 11.43
N GLU A 12 5.55 -15.85 12.41
CA GLU A 12 4.39 -16.72 12.19
C GLU A 12 3.36 -16.08 11.27
N TYR A 13 3.07 -14.78 11.50
CA TYR A 13 2.15 -14.02 10.64
C TYR A 13 2.64 -13.98 9.20
N ARG A 14 3.91 -13.61 8.97
CA ARG A 14 4.52 -13.56 7.63
C ARG A 14 4.55 -14.93 6.96
N SER A 15 4.86 -15.98 7.70
CA SER A 15 4.88 -17.35 7.20
C SER A 15 3.48 -17.80 6.76
N ALA A 16 2.47 -17.54 7.59
CA ALA A 16 1.07 -17.86 7.27
C ALA A 16 0.57 -17.09 6.03
N GLN A 17 0.94 -15.83 5.93
CA GLN A 17 0.60 -14.98 4.80
C GLN A 17 1.24 -15.46 3.50
N SER A 18 2.57 -15.75 3.52
CA SER A 18 3.29 -16.27 2.36
C SER A 18 2.78 -17.65 1.91
N ALA A 19 2.29 -18.45 2.86
CA ALA A 19 1.66 -19.74 2.59
C ALA A 19 0.17 -19.64 2.19
N ASN A 20 -0.37 -18.43 2.01
CA ASN A 20 -1.78 -18.18 1.69
C ASN A 20 -2.76 -18.83 2.69
N LYS A 21 -2.43 -18.78 3.99
CA LYS A 21 -3.24 -19.37 5.08
C LYS A 21 -4.10 -18.34 5.82
N LEU A 22 -4.11 -17.09 5.38
CA LEU A 22 -4.90 -16.01 5.96
C LEU A 22 -6.04 -15.65 5.02
N ASP A 23 -7.27 -15.63 5.54
CA ASP A 23 -8.44 -15.18 4.80
C ASP A 23 -8.49 -13.64 4.71
N VAL A 24 -8.06 -12.96 5.79
CA VAL A 24 -8.00 -11.50 5.88
C VAL A 24 -6.71 -11.09 6.55
N GLY A 25 -5.99 -10.17 5.96
CA GLY A 25 -4.85 -9.51 6.56
C GLY A 25 -5.18 -8.06 6.93
N MET A 26 -4.59 -7.54 7.99
CA MET A 26 -4.73 -6.15 8.40
C MET A 26 -3.37 -5.49 8.48
N TRP A 27 -3.24 -4.34 7.82
CA TRP A 27 -2.03 -3.54 7.84
C TRP A 27 -2.35 -2.05 7.70
N ARG A 28 -1.36 -1.22 7.92
CA ARG A 28 -1.47 0.22 7.67
C ARG A 28 -1.03 0.55 6.25
N SER A 29 -1.69 1.50 5.62
CA SER A 29 -1.22 2.19 4.43
C SER A 29 -1.17 3.69 4.74
N SER A 30 -0.08 4.35 4.43
CA SER A 30 0.12 5.77 4.75
C SER A 30 0.86 6.51 3.65
N GLN A 31 0.62 6.13 2.40
CA GLN A 31 1.24 6.78 1.26
C GLN A 31 0.33 7.88 0.67
N PRO A 32 0.89 8.99 0.22
CA PRO A 32 0.14 9.97 -0.56
C PRO A 32 -0.45 9.35 -1.82
N LEU A 33 -1.62 9.84 -2.23
CA LEU A 33 -2.32 9.32 -3.40
C LEU A 33 -1.44 9.28 -4.66
N SER A 34 -0.59 10.28 -4.86
CA SER A 34 0.32 10.34 -6.01
C SER A 34 1.32 9.17 -6.04
N ILE A 35 1.80 8.73 -4.88
CA ILE A 35 2.71 7.58 -4.76
C ILE A 35 1.91 6.29 -4.91
N VAL A 36 0.76 6.19 -4.24
CA VAL A 36 -0.14 5.04 -4.32
C VAL A 36 -0.50 4.73 -5.78
N MET A 37 -0.88 5.76 -6.53
CA MET A 37 -1.33 5.57 -7.92
C MET A 37 -0.21 5.09 -8.86
N GLY A 38 1.04 5.45 -8.58
CA GLY A 38 2.20 5.06 -9.42
C GLY A 38 2.89 3.77 -8.98
N ASN A 39 2.54 3.21 -7.84
CA ASN A 39 3.24 2.05 -7.27
C ASN A 39 2.58 0.73 -7.69
N ASN A 40 3.29 -0.07 -8.49
CA ASN A 40 2.80 -1.38 -8.96
C ASN A 40 2.40 -2.33 -7.82
N GLU A 41 3.11 -2.32 -6.71
CA GLU A 41 2.87 -3.22 -5.58
C GLU A 41 1.45 -3.12 -5.00
N LEU A 42 0.76 -2.02 -5.29
CA LEU A 42 -0.60 -1.81 -4.81
C LEU A 42 -1.68 -2.30 -5.78
N TRP A 43 -1.32 -2.48 -7.06
CA TRP A 43 -2.26 -2.74 -8.15
C TRP A 43 -2.06 -4.08 -8.85
N VAL A 44 -0.95 -4.76 -8.55
CA VAL A 44 -0.56 -6.04 -9.17
C VAL A 44 -0.35 -7.10 -8.09
N PRO A 45 -0.83 -8.33 -8.27
CA PRO A 45 -0.53 -9.42 -7.34
C PRO A 45 0.98 -9.73 -7.23
N PRO A 46 1.49 -10.06 -6.05
CA PRO A 46 0.81 -10.02 -4.77
C PRO A 46 0.62 -8.58 -4.31
N PHE A 47 -0.63 -8.17 -4.13
CA PHE A 47 -0.94 -6.80 -3.73
C PHE A 47 -0.24 -6.44 -2.41
N GLU A 48 0.34 -5.23 -2.34
CA GLU A 48 1.10 -4.75 -1.19
C GLU A 48 2.25 -5.68 -0.78
N ASN A 49 3.03 -6.11 -1.75
CA ASN A 49 4.19 -6.99 -1.54
C ASN A 49 5.28 -6.34 -0.67
N TYR A 50 4.87 -5.77 0.46
CA TYR A 50 5.73 -5.06 1.37
C TYR A 50 5.48 -5.51 2.81
N PHE A 51 6.51 -5.77 3.55
CA PHE A 51 6.65 -6.11 4.97
C PHE A 51 5.60 -6.97 5.67
N GLY A 52 4.41 -7.07 5.31
CA GLY A 52 3.46 -7.77 6.14
C GLY A 52 2.06 -7.83 5.58
N HIS A 53 1.88 -7.39 4.35
CA HIS A 53 0.56 -7.46 3.76
C HIS A 53 0.65 -7.88 2.30
N ARG A 54 0.46 -9.16 2.06
CA ARG A 54 0.45 -9.73 0.71
C ARG A 54 -0.90 -10.37 0.46
N THR A 55 -1.55 -9.98 -0.59
CA THR A 55 -2.84 -10.56 -1.01
C THR A 55 -2.73 -11.04 -2.45
N GLY A 56 -3.40 -12.16 -2.78
CA GLY A 56 -3.37 -12.72 -4.12
C GLY A 56 -2.07 -13.47 -4.45
N MET A 57 -1.48 -14.13 -3.48
CA MET A 57 -0.24 -14.91 -3.64
C MET A 57 -0.32 -15.95 -4.75
N LEU A 58 -1.43 -16.71 -4.84
CA LEU A 58 -1.61 -17.71 -5.88
C LEU A 58 -1.82 -17.10 -7.26
N TRP A 59 -2.36 -15.89 -7.35
CA TRP A 59 -2.45 -15.14 -8.60
C TRP A 59 -1.07 -14.67 -9.07
N ALA A 60 -0.24 -14.20 -8.14
CA ALA A 60 1.15 -13.84 -8.44
C ALA A 60 1.92 -15.06 -8.96
N GLU A 61 1.84 -16.18 -8.26
CA GLU A 61 2.50 -17.42 -8.68
C GLU A 61 2.07 -17.86 -10.09
N TYR A 62 0.78 -17.71 -10.43
CA TYR A 62 0.28 -17.99 -11.77
C TYR A 62 0.91 -17.08 -12.83
N LEU A 63 0.99 -15.79 -12.54
CA LEU A 63 1.60 -14.81 -13.45
C LEU A 63 3.10 -15.04 -13.62
N ASP A 64 3.82 -15.26 -12.54
CA ASP A 64 5.28 -15.46 -12.52
C ASP A 64 5.69 -16.77 -13.22
N THR A 65 4.83 -17.78 -13.17
CA THR A 65 5.09 -19.09 -13.79
C THR A 65 4.45 -19.26 -15.17
N ASN A 66 3.90 -18.20 -15.75
CA ASN A 66 3.17 -18.26 -17.02
C ASN A 66 2.06 -19.34 -17.04
N GLY A 67 1.36 -19.47 -15.92
CA GLY A 67 0.24 -20.39 -15.79
C GLY A 67 0.59 -21.82 -15.39
N ASN A 68 1.87 -22.13 -15.12
CA ASN A 68 2.28 -23.48 -14.73
C ASN A 68 1.97 -23.82 -13.26
N LYS A 69 1.84 -22.81 -12.40
CA LYS A 69 1.51 -22.93 -10.96
C LYS A 69 0.53 -21.85 -10.55
N GLY A 70 0.04 -21.97 -9.32
CA GLY A 70 -0.87 -20.99 -8.76
C GLY A 70 -2.30 -21.10 -9.29
N VAL A 71 -3.03 -20.02 -9.22
CA VAL A 71 -4.44 -19.91 -9.66
C VAL A 71 -4.57 -18.76 -10.64
N LYS A 72 -5.25 -19.00 -11.75
CA LYS A 72 -5.52 -17.98 -12.77
C LYS A 72 -6.24 -16.78 -12.15
N PRO A 73 -5.70 -15.56 -12.28
CA PRO A 73 -6.36 -14.35 -11.80
C PRO A 73 -7.73 -14.15 -12.46
N PRO A 74 -8.73 -13.67 -11.71
CA PRO A 74 -10.01 -13.29 -12.30
C PRO A 74 -9.88 -12.09 -13.22
N ALA A 75 -10.87 -11.86 -14.06
CA ALA A 75 -10.85 -10.83 -15.10
C ALA A 75 -10.57 -9.42 -14.53
N PHE A 76 -11.12 -9.09 -13.38
CA PHE A 76 -10.92 -7.78 -12.76
C PHE A 76 -9.46 -7.54 -12.30
N VAL A 77 -8.74 -8.59 -11.91
CA VAL A 77 -7.31 -8.51 -11.59
C VAL A 77 -6.50 -8.29 -12.85
N MET A 78 -6.80 -9.01 -13.92
CA MET A 78 -6.14 -8.80 -15.21
C MET A 78 -6.40 -7.39 -15.75
N GLN A 79 -7.59 -6.84 -15.54
CA GLN A 79 -7.90 -5.47 -15.90
C GLN A 79 -7.06 -4.46 -15.08
N LEU A 80 -6.87 -4.68 -13.78
CA LEU A 80 -5.99 -3.83 -12.96
C LEU A 80 -4.55 -3.83 -13.48
N ILE A 81 -4.02 -4.99 -13.84
CA ILE A 81 -2.65 -5.12 -14.37
C ILE A 81 -2.49 -4.34 -15.68
N ASN A 82 -3.47 -4.42 -16.57
CA ASN A 82 -3.46 -3.64 -17.79
C ASN A 82 -3.59 -2.14 -17.52
N ASP A 83 -4.49 -1.78 -16.62
CA ASP A 83 -4.75 -0.38 -16.28
C ASP A 83 -3.53 0.31 -15.64
N ILE A 84 -2.82 -0.34 -14.72
CA ILE A 84 -1.61 0.25 -14.13
C ILE A 84 -0.50 0.41 -15.16
N THR A 85 -0.33 -0.55 -16.06
CA THR A 85 0.65 -0.48 -17.13
C THR A 85 0.39 0.73 -18.06
N GLU A 86 -0.87 0.92 -18.46
CA GLU A 86 -1.28 2.07 -19.25
C GLU A 86 -1.20 3.39 -18.46
N PHE A 87 -1.55 3.37 -17.18
CA PHE A 87 -1.50 4.53 -16.31
C PHE A 87 -0.09 5.09 -16.20
N GLN A 88 0.88 4.21 -15.95
CA GLN A 88 2.29 4.59 -15.82
C GLN A 88 2.89 5.16 -17.12
N SER A 89 2.43 4.70 -18.26
CA SER A 89 2.84 5.21 -19.56
C SER A 89 2.08 6.47 -20.03
N SER A 90 1.04 6.87 -19.28
CA SER A 90 0.20 8.00 -19.65
C SER A 90 0.77 9.33 -19.15
N LYS A 91 0.58 10.40 -19.94
CA LYS A 91 0.98 11.77 -19.51
C LYS A 91 0.19 12.17 -18.26
N ILE A 92 0.90 12.52 -17.19
CA ILE A 92 0.33 12.96 -15.92
C ILE A 92 -0.67 14.12 -16.16
N GLY A 93 -1.85 14.00 -15.55
CA GLY A 93 -2.93 15.00 -15.65
C GLY A 93 -3.74 14.97 -16.94
N SER A 94 -3.39 14.12 -17.91
CA SER A 94 -4.18 13.95 -19.14
C SER A 94 -5.55 13.33 -18.85
N PRO A 95 -6.56 13.51 -19.73
CA PRO A 95 -7.86 12.85 -19.60
C PRO A 95 -7.73 11.31 -19.50
N LYS A 96 -6.80 10.71 -20.25
CA LYS A 96 -6.52 9.27 -20.18
C LYS A 96 -6.00 8.87 -18.80
N PHE A 97 -5.04 9.62 -18.25
CA PHE A 97 -4.48 9.39 -16.94
C PHE A 97 -5.56 9.40 -15.84
N LYS A 98 -6.41 10.44 -15.85
CA LYS A 98 -7.52 10.55 -14.88
C LYS A 98 -8.50 9.40 -14.99
N LYS A 99 -8.94 9.07 -16.20
CA LYS A 99 -9.90 7.98 -16.46
C LYS A 99 -9.34 6.62 -16.02
N LEU A 100 -8.06 6.35 -16.26
CA LEU A 100 -7.41 5.11 -15.80
C LEU A 100 -7.36 5.05 -14.28
N GLY A 101 -6.95 6.13 -13.61
CA GLY A 101 -6.93 6.20 -12.15
C GLY A 101 -8.29 5.97 -11.52
N GLU A 102 -9.35 6.59 -12.03
CA GLU A 102 -10.73 6.39 -11.58
C GLU A 102 -11.16 4.92 -11.75
N ARG A 103 -10.85 4.30 -12.88
CA ARG A 103 -11.18 2.91 -13.16
C ARG A 103 -10.46 1.95 -12.22
N MET A 104 -9.18 2.19 -11.94
CA MET A 104 -8.38 1.39 -11.01
C MET A 104 -8.96 1.45 -9.59
N VAL A 105 -9.23 2.64 -9.08
CA VAL A 105 -9.83 2.83 -7.75
C VAL A 105 -11.19 2.16 -7.67
N LYS A 106 -12.04 2.37 -8.67
CA LYS A 106 -13.37 1.74 -8.76
C LYS A 106 -13.28 0.23 -8.73
N ASN A 107 -12.39 -0.36 -9.54
CA ASN A 107 -12.17 -1.81 -9.60
C ASN A 107 -11.77 -2.38 -8.22
N MET A 108 -10.80 -1.75 -7.55
CA MET A 108 -10.37 -2.16 -6.20
C MET A 108 -11.50 -2.11 -5.18
N THR A 109 -12.33 -1.07 -5.24
CA THR A 109 -13.43 -0.85 -4.30
C THR A 109 -14.59 -1.82 -4.55
N GLU A 110 -14.99 -2.00 -5.79
CA GLU A 110 -16.11 -2.88 -6.16
C GLU A 110 -15.82 -4.37 -5.90
N ASN A 111 -14.55 -4.76 -5.99
CA ASN A 111 -14.12 -6.13 -5.73
C ASN A 111 -13.60 -6.34 -4.30
N LEU A 112 -13.73 -5.35 -3.43
CA LEU A 112 -13.33 -5.40 -2.02
C LEU A 112 -11.91 -5.94 -1.77
N LEU A 113 -10.98 -5.64 -2.66
CA LEU A 113 -9.58 -6.03 -2.50
C LEU A 113 -8.94 -5.36 -1.29
N LYS A 114 -9.46 -4.18 -0.91
CA LYS A 114 -9.07 -3.44 0.29
C LYS A 114 -10.28 -2.81 0.95
N ILE A 115 -10.31 -2.87 2.27
CA ILE A 115 -11.33 -2.24 3.09
C ILE A 115 -10.65 -1.26 4.03
N GLY A 116 -10.90 0.03 3.86
CA GLY A 116 -10.44 1.06 4.79
C GLY A 116 -11.19 0.95 6.11
N ILE A 117 -10.46 0.84 7.22
CA ILE A 117 -11.07 0.68 8.56
C ILE A 117 -11.09 2.02 9.29
N ALA A 118 -9.94 2.72 9.32
CA ALA A 118 -9.81 3.99 10.01
C ALA A 118 -8.66 4.81 9.43
N GLN A 119 -8.79 6.11 9.48
CA GLN A 119 -7.70 7.04 9.27
C GLN A 119 -7.33 7.66 10.61
N ALA A 120 -6.11 7.44 11.05
CA ALA A 120 -5.59 8.05 12.26
C ALA A 120 -4.79 9.31 11.90
N PRO A 121 -4.92 10.40 12.69
CA PRO A 121 -3.99 11.51 12.58
C PRO A 121 -2.58 11.03 12.94
N ALA A 122 -1.58 11.65 12.35
CA ALA A 122 -0.17 11.42 12.68
C ALA A 122 0.34 12.59 13.53
N PRO A 123 0.04 12.65 14.83
CA PRO A 123 0.48 13.75 15.66
C PRO A 123 2.00 13.71 15.81
N ILE A 124 2.62 14.86 15.72
CA ILE A 124 4.05 15.04 15.95
C ILE A 124 4.23 15.77 17.26
N TYR A 125 5.03 15.18 18.14
CA TYR A 125 5.38 15.79 19.43
C TYR A 125 6.85 16.11 19.43
N HIS A 126 7.19 17.35 19.74
CA HIS A 126 8.56 17.80 19.94
C HIS A 126 8.67 18.73 21.15
N ARG A 127 9.85 18.84 21.72
CA ARG A 127 10.11 19.80 22.81
C ARG A 127 10.08 21.22 22.24
N ASN A 128 9.58 22.18 23.00
CA ASN A 128 9.59 23.60 22.61
C ASN A 128 11.01 24.14 22.38
N ALA A 129 12.00 23.56 23.06
CA ALA A 129 13.41 23.89 22.88
C ALA A 129 13.96 23.42 21.52
N LEU A 130 13.30 22.50 20.83
CA LEU A 130 13.73 22.06 19.50
C LEU A 130 13.43 23.16 18.48
N LYS A 131 14.48 23.70 17.87
CA LYS A 131 14.39 24.76 16.85
C LYS A 131 14.70 24.22 15.48
N ASN A 132 14.29 24.99 14.49
CA ASN A 132 14.41 24.68 13.08
C ASN A 132 13.65 23.40 12.66
N PHE A 133 12.65 23.02 13.46
CA PHE A 133 11.70 21.97 13.12
C PHE A 133 10.57 22.58 12.29
N VAL A 134 10.31 21.97 11.13
CA VAL A 134 9.20 22.37 10.25
C VAL A 134 8.20 21.23 10.19
N GLU A 135 6.95 21.51 10.51
CA GLU A 135 5.86 20.56 10.42
C GLU A 135 5.36 20.45 8.98
N PHE A 136 5.21 19.23 8.48
CA PHE A 136 4.66 18.97 7.15
C PHE A 136 3.20 18.55 7.26
N GLN A 137 2.38 19.08 6.36
CA GLN A 137 0.96 18.74 6.30
C GLN A 137 0.68 17.34 5.76
N THR A 138 1.61 16.81 4.97
CA THR A 138 1.45 15.49 4.34
C THR A 138 2.35 14.49 5.02
N HIS A 139 1.74 13.51 5.68
CA HIS A 139 2.44 12.40 6.31
C HIS A 139 2.27 11.15 5.47
N SER A 140 3.38 10.49 5.18
CA SER A 140 3.37 9.19 4.51
C SER A 140 4.49 8.32 5.04
N TYR A 141 4.47 7.03 4.70
CA TYR A 141 5.55 6.14 5.10
C TYR A 141 6.92 6.63 4.62
N GLU A 142 7.01 7.20 3.44
CA GLU A 142 8.23 7.78 2.87
C GLU A 142 8.60 9.11 3.51
N TYR A 143 7.62 9.86 4.01
CA TYR A 143 7.81 11.20 4.58
C TYR A 143 7.72 11.27 6.10
N TYR A 144 7.36 10.20 6.81
CA TYR A 144 7.28 10.25 8.27
C TYR A 144 8.64 10.16 8.96
N ARG A 145 9.65 9.69 8.25
CA ARG A 145 11.01 9.65 8.77
C ARG A 145 11.63 11.03 8.72
N THR A 146 12.67 11.23 9.50
CA THR A 146 13.33 12.51 9.69
C THR A 146 13.88 13.19 8.43
N TYR A 147 13.94 12.47 7.33
CA TYR A 147 14.52 12.94 6.07
C TYR A 147 13.88 14.24 5.54
N PRO A 148 12.54 14.34 5.36
CA PRO A 148 11.93 15.60 4.91
C PRO A 148 12.02 16.70 5.96
N TYR A 149 12.09 16.34 7.24
CA TYR A 149 12.18 17.29 8.33
C TYR A 149 13.58 17.87 8.54
N ARG A 150 14.56 17.42 7.76
CA ARG A 150 15.96 17.90 7.82
C ARG A 150 16.53 17.86 9.23
N ALA A 151 16.45 16.73 9.88
CA ALA A 151 16.89 16.55 11.26
C ALA A 151 18.33 16.99 11.53
N THR A 152 19.18 17.00 10.52
CA THR A 152 20.56 17.51 10.57
C THR A 152 20.65 19.02 10.81
N GLN A 153 19.54 19.74 10.66
CA GLN A 153 19.47 21.20 10.87
C GLN A 153 18.79 21.56 12.19
N TRP A 154 18.32 20.58 12.95
CA TRP A 154 17.71 20.83 14.26
C TRP A 154 18.76 21.17 15.30
N TYR A 155 18.39 22.04 16.20
CA TYR A 155 19.20 22.35 17.39
C TYR A 155 18.31 22.58 18.60
N LEU A 156 18.87 22.47 19.78
CA LEU A 156 18.21 22.77 21.03
C LEU A 156 18.61 24.18 21.46
N ASP A 157 17.62 24.98 21.77
CA ASP A 157 17.76 26.29 22.38
C ASP A 157 17.52 26.12 23.88
N GLU A 158 18.61 26.19 24.66
CA GLU A 158 18.62 26.00 26.13
C GLU A 158 18.20 27.26 26.90
#